data_456dc511b43e3833eacc8250cb805c5a
#
_entry.id   456dc511b43e3833eacc8250cb805c5a
#
_cell.length_a   1.000
_cell.length_b   1.000
_cell.length_c   1.000
_cell.angle_alpha   90.00
_cell.angle_beta   90.00
_cell.angle_gamma   90.00
#
_symmetry.space_group_name_H-M   'P 1'
#
loop_
_entity.id
_entity.type
_entity.pdbx_description
1 polymer ?
#
loop_
_entity_poly.entity_id
_entity_poly.type
_entity_poly.pdbx_seq_one_letter_code
_entity_poly.pdbx_strand_id
1 'polypeptide(L)'
;MQELSKIEIKKFENKTEYYYKGKLHREDGPAIEYANGDKWWYQNGKLHREDGPAVEWTNGDKEWYQNGQLHREDDPACEFVNGSKHWYQNGKLHRVDGPAVEFTNGNKKWYIEGKEYTEEEYNNKLQELYKIEIKKFEYKTEYYYKGKLHREDGPAIEYADGDKWWYQNGKRHREDGPAIEWSDGNKWWYQNGKYHREDGPAIEHVNGNKWWFQNGERHRVDGPA
;
A
#
# COMPACT_ATOMS: atom_id res chain seq x y z
N MET A 1 -4.03 5.44 -39.53
CA MET A 1 -3.18 6.53 -38.99
C MET A 1 -3.73 6.86 -37.61
N GLN A 2 -3.04 6.45 -36.54
CA GLN A 2 -3.39 6.93 -35.18
C GLN A 2 -2.98 8.40 -35.14
N GLU A 3 -3.94 9.30 -34.95
CA GLU A 3 -3.65 10.69 -34.59
C GLU A 3 -2.85 10.66 -33.28
N LEU A 4 -1.58 11.04 -33.37
CA LEU A 4 -0.76 11.37 -32.20
C LEU A 4 -1.46 12.52 -31.51
N SER A 5 -2.19 12.25 -30.46
CA SER A 5 -2.93 13.25 -29.71
C SER A 5 -1.93 14.21 -29.08
N LYS A 6 -1.88 15.42 -29.68
CA LYS A 6 -0.92 16.47 -29.36
C LYS A 6 -1.30 17.16 -28.04
N ILE A 7 -0.33 17.45 -27.19
CA ILE A 7 -0.51 18.33 -26.04
C ILE A 7 -0.89 19.73 -26.54
N GLU A 8 -2.00 20.26 -26.05
CA GLU A 8 -2.44 21.64 -26.25
C GLU A 8 -1.86 22.50 -25.13
N ILE A 9 -1.21 23.62 -25.49
CA ILE A 9 -0.60 24.54 -24.53
C ILE A 9 -1.39 25.85 -24.55
N LYS A 10 -1.90 26.28 -23.39
CA LYS A 10 -2.55 27.57 -23.21
C LYS A 10 -1.69 28.45 -22.32
N LYS A 11 -1.37 29.64 -22.85
CA LYS A 11 -0.59 30.66 -22.15
C LYS A 11 -1.49 31.81 -21.72
N PHE A 12 -1.46 32.09 -20.44
CA PHE A 12 -2.14 33.23 -19.81
C PHE A 12 -1.09 34.21 -19.25
N GLU A 13 -1.50 35.36 -18.81
CA GLU A 13 -0.59 36.37 -18.23
C GLU A 13 0.15 35.82 -16.97
N ASN A 14 -0.53 35.04 -16.16
CA ASN A 14 -0.02 34.54 -14.86
C ASN A 14 0.29 33.05 -14.80
N LYS A 15 0.05 32.29 -15.90
CA LYS A 15 0.30 30.84 -15.94
C LYS A 15 0.38 30.26 -17.35
N THR A 16 0.99 29.11 -17.46
CA THR A 16 0.92 28.20 -18.62
C THR A 16 0.25 26.90 -18.23
N GLU A 17 -0.66 26.43 -19.07
CA GLU A 17 -1.40 25.18 -18.84
C GLU A 17 -1.20 24.22 -20.00
N TYR A 18 -1.09 22.91 -19.66
CA TYR A 18 -0.89 21.81 -20.61
C TYR A 18 -2.10 20.87 -20.57
N TYR A 19 -2.65 20.59 -21.75
CA TYR A 19 -3.87 19.79 -21.90
C TYR A 19 -3.65 18.61 -22.84
N TYR A 20 -4.24 17.49 -22.47
CA TYR A 20 -4.38 16.32 -23.32
C TYR A 20 -5.86 15.92 -23.40
N LYS A 21 -6.40 15.85 -24.65
CA LYS A 21 -7.84 15.54 -24.86
C LYS A 21 -8.77 16.43 -24.00
N GLY A 22 -8.48 17.74 -23.94
CA GLY A 22 -9.29 18.72 -23.20
C GLY A 22 -9.20 18.67 -21.67
N LYS A 23 -8.29 17.85 -21.11
CA LYS A 23 -8.06 17.77 -19.66
C LYS A 23 -6.64 18.21 -19.33
N LEU A 24 -6.44 18.89 -18.20
CA LEU A 24 -5.11 19.16 -17.66
C LEU A 24 -4.31 17.85 -17.54
N HIS A 25 -3.16 17.81 -18.22
CA HIS A 25 -2.32 16.61 -18.26
C HIS A 25 -0.95 16.92 -18.82
N ARG A 26 0.09 16.43 -18.15
CA ARG A 26 1.47 16.45 -18.65
C ARG A 26 2.27 15.35 -17.97
N GLU A 27 3.05 14.57 -18.73
CA GLU A 27 3.84 13.44 -18.22
C GLU A 27 5.27 13.87 -17.84
N ASP A 28 5.85 14.81 -18.57
CA ASP A 28 7.25 15.25 -18.43
C ASP A 28 7.43 16.48 -17.52
N GLY A 29 6.39 16.91 -16.80
CA GLY A 29 6.45 18.08 -15.94
C GLY A 29 5.10 18.52 -15.39
N PRO A 30 5.03 19.70 -14.75
CA PRO A 30 3.78 20.24 -14.24
C PRO A 30 2.81 20.59 -15.38
N ALA A 31 1.54 20.26 -15.21
CA ALA A 31 0.49 20.62 -16.15
C ALA A 31 0.03 22.08 -16.00
N ILE A 32 0.35 22.71 -14.87
CA ILE A 32 0.20 24.16 -14.67
C ILE A 32 1.51 24.71 -14.10
N GLU A 33 2.05 25.71 -14.77
CA GLU A 33 3.21 26.50 -14.35
C GLU A 33 2.76 27.94 -14.13
N TYR A 34 2.75 28.41 -12.89
CA TYR A 34 2.40 29.79 -12.57
C TYR A 34 3.59 30.73 -12.71
N ALA A 35 3.34 31.99 -13.05
CA ALA A 35 4.37 33.02 -13.21
C ALA A 35 5.13 33.32 -11.89
N ASN A 36 4.50 33.09 -10.74
CA ASN A 36 5.14 33.18 -9.42
C ASN A 36 6.06 32.00 -9.12
N GLY A 37 6.05 30.95 -9.97
CA GLY A 37 6.88 29.75 -9.85
C GLY A 37 6.19 28.55 -9.22
N ASP A 38 4.94 28.65 -8.77
CA ASP A 38 4.18 27.50 -8.29
C ASP A 38 3.99 26.48 -9.42
N LYS A 39 3.99 25.18 -9.10
CA LYS A 39 3.92 24.08 -10.06
C LYS A 39 2.92 23.03 -9.62
N TRP A 40 2.02 22.67 -10.53
CA TRP A 40 0.96 21.70 -10.27
C TRP A 40 0.95 20.60 -11.32
N TRP A 41 1.04 19.35 -10.89
CA TRP A 41 1.02 18.15 -11.72
C TRP A 41 -0.37 17.56 -11.82
N TYR A 42 -0.82 17.36 -13.03
CA TYR A 42 -2.12 16.74 -13.32
C TYR A 42 -1.96 15.59 -14.30
N GLN A 43 -2.72 14.53 -14.04
CA GLN A 43 -2.97 13.45 -14.98
C GLN A 43 -4.49 13.30 -15.19
N ASN A 44 -4.93 13.35 -16.46
CA ASN A 44 -6.34 13.21 -16.84
C ASN A 44 -7.30 14.17 -16.10
N GLY A 45 -6.86 15.40 -15.82
CA GLY A 45 -7.64 16.43 -15.14
C GLY A 45 -7.68 16.36 -13.63
N LYS A 46 -6.87 15.46 -13.01
CA LYS A 46 -6.77 15.32 -11.57
C LYS A 46 -5.34 15.59 -11.11
N LEU A 47 -5.16 16.26 -9.97
CA LEU A 47 -3.86 16.37 -9.31
C LEU A 47 -3.32 14.96 -9.07
N HIS A 48 -2.12 14.69 -9.60
CA HIS A 48 -1.48 13.39 -9.52
C HIS A 48 0.01 13.48 -9.85
N ARG A 49 0.85 12.87 -9.02
CA ARG A 49 2.28 12.65 -9.30
C ARG A 49 2.76 11.46 -8.48
N GLU A 50 3.54 10.55 -9.11
CA GLU A 50 4.06 9.33 -8.46
C GLU A 50 5.42 9.55 -7.80
N ASP A 51 6.28 10.35 -8.43
CA ASP A 51 7.69 10.55 -8.06
C ASP A 51 7.95 11.78 -7.19
N GLY A 52 6.89 12.46 -6.69
CA GLY A 52 7.05 13.67 -5.88
C GLY A 52 5.73 14.36 -5.53
N PRO A 53 5.79 15.58 -4.98
CA PRO A 53 4.60 16.36 -4.69
C PRO A 53 3.88 16.77 -5.98
N ALA A 54 2.55 16.64 -5.99
CA ALA A 54 1.74 17.08 -7.14
C ALA A 54 1.47 18.60 -7.12
N VAL A 55 1.74 19.25 -5.98
CA VAL A 55 1.71 20.71 -5.85
C VAL A 55 3.00 21.15 -5.14
N GLU A 56 3.73 22.04 -5.79
CA GLU A 56 4.90 22.72 -5.24
C GLU A 56 4.63 24.22 -5.24
N TRP A 57 4.58 24.81 -4.04
CA TRP A 57 4.43 26.24 -3.84
C TRP A 57 5.80 26.92 -3.75
N THR A 58 5.93 28.13 -4.25
CA THR A 58 7.18 28.92 -4.18
C THR A 58 7.58 29.30 -2.77
N ASN A 59 6.65 29.29 -1.83
CA ASN A 59 6.96 29.48 -0.39
C ASN A 59 7.64 28.26 0.23
N GLY A 60 7.70 27.10 -0.48
CA GLY A 60 8.30 25.86 -0.04
C GLY A 60 7.31 24.82 0.45
N ASP A 61 6.01 25.12 0.53
CA ASP A 61 4.98 24.13 0.86
C ASP A 61 4.90 23.07 -0.25
N LYS A 62 4.57 21.83 0.14
CA LYS A 62 4.46 20.68 -0.77
C LYS A 62 3.25 19.84 -0.42
N GLU A 63 2.56 19.38 -1.46
CA GLU A 63 1.38 18.54 -1.29
C GLU A 63 1.42 17.36 -2.27
N TRP A 64 1.22 16.14 -1.73
CA TRP A 64 1.16 14.88 -2.49
C TRP A 64 -0.27 14.49 -2.78
N TYR A 65 -0.57 14.29 -4.05
CA TYR A 65 -1.89 13.87 -4.52
C TYR A 65 -1.79 12.63 -5.39
N GLN A 66 -2.74 11.72 -5.19
CA GLN A 66 -3.02 10.62 -6.10
C GLN A 66 -4.49 10.68 -6.54
N ASN A 67 -4.73 10.69 -7.84
CA ASN A 67 -6.07 10.71 -8.42
C ASN A 67 -6.98 11.87 -7.92
N GLY A 68 -6.39 13.02 -7.60
CA GLY A 68 -7.08 14.21 -7.11
C GLY A 68 -7.34 14.25 -5.61
N GLN A 69 -6.79 13.29 -4.85
CA GLN A 69 -6.93 13.23 -3.40
C GLN A 69 -5.55 13.35 -2.74
N LEU A 70 -5.44 14.11 -1.65
CA LEU A 70 -4.25 14.09 -0.80
C LEU A 70 -3.95 12.66 -0.36
N HIS A 71 -2.77 12.17 -0.68
CA HIS A 71 -2.36 10.80 -0.41
C HIS A 71 -0.84 10.64 -0.41
N ARG A 72 -0.30 10.03 0.63
CA ARG A 72 1.07 9.50 0.69
C ARG A 72 1.12 8.38 1.74
N GLU A 73 1.81 7.27 1.44
CA GLU A 73 1.75 6.07 2.30
C GLU A 73 2.58 6.23 3.58
N ASP A 74 3.87 6.49 3.46
CA ASP A 74 4.81 6.42 4.59
C ASP A 74 5.14 7.79 5.21
N ASP A 75 4.93 8.88 4.49
CA ASP A 75 5.32 10.24 4.85
C ASP A 75 4.12 11.20 4.86
N PRO A 76 4.26 12.44 5.36
CA PRO A 76 3.19 13.41 5.31
C PRO A 76 2.80 13.78 3.87
N ALA A 77 1.49 13.79 3.58
CA ALA A 77 0.97 14.24 2.30
C ALA A 77 0.96 15.76 2.13
N CYS A 78 1.12 16.52 3.23
CA CYS A 78 1.38 17.96 3.20
C CYS A 78 2.59 18.26 4.09
N GLU A 79 3.57 18.94 3.51
CA GLU A 79 4.73 19.48 4.19
C GLU A 79 4.73 21.00 4.05
N PHE A 80 4.62 21.70 5.15
CA PHE A 80 4.58 23.16 5.17
C PHE A 80 5.96 23.74 5.49
N VAL A 81 6.30 24.87 4.88
CA VAL A 81 7.58 25.57 5.11
C VAL A 81 7.77 25.96 6.57
N ASN A 82 6.69 26.17 7.32
CA ASN A 82 6.75 26.41 8.75
C ASN A 82 7.09 25.16 9.57
N GLY A 83 7.27 23.97 8.93
CA GLY A 83 7.59 22.70 9.55
C GLY A 83 6.39 21.88 10.00
N SER A 84 5.16 22.39 9.86
CA SER A 84 3.95 21.57 10.13
C SER A 84 3.81 20.45 9.10
N LYS A 85 3.25 19.30 9.53
CA LYS A 85 3.11 18.10 8.69
C LYS A 85 1.75 17.48 8.86
N HIS A 86 1.11 17.11 7.73
CA HIS A 86 -0.18 16.45 7.76
C HIS A 86 -0.16 15.17 6.94
N TRP A 87 -0.64 14.07 7.53
CA TRP A 87 -0.74 12.75 6.91
C TRP A 87 -2.16 12.51 6.38
N TYR A 88 -2.24 12.19 5.10
CA TYR A 88 -3.50 11.86 4.44
C TYR A 88 -3.41 10.55 3.68
N GLN A 89 -4.48 9.77 3.75
CA GLN A 89 -4.73 8.64 2.87
C GLN A 89 -6.10 8.80 2.21
N ASN A 90 -6.11 8.74 0.88
CA ASN A 90 -7.35 8.85 0.08
C ASN A 90 -8.21 10.09 0.46
N GLY A 91 -7.56 11.24 0.61
CA GLY A 91 -8.19 12.53 0.92
C GLY A 91 -8.64 12.71 2.38
N LYS A 92 -8.33 11.76 3.26
CA LYS A 92 -8.70 11.83 4.68
C LYS A 92 -7.44 11.91 5.55
N LEU A 93 -7.46 12.76 6.59
CA LEU A 93 -6.44 12.72 7.63
C LEU A 93 -6.38 11.30 8.22
N HIS A 94 -5.23 10.67 8.12
CA HIS A 94 -5.01 9.30 8.56
C HIS A 94 -3.54 9.04 8.84
N ARG A 95 -3.24 8.45 9.99
CA ARG A 95 -1.93 7.89 10.32
C ARG A 95 -2.10 6.84 11.41
N VAL A 96 -1.34 5.74 11.35
CA VAL A 96 -1.46 4.60 12.29
C VAL A 96 -0.25 4.44 13.20
N ASP A 97 0.83 5.15 12.92
CA ASP A 97 2.09 5.11 13.67
C ASP A 97 2.40 6.43 14.41
N GLY A 98 1.41 7.33 14.51
CA GLY A 98 1.56 8.62 15.16
C GLY A 98 0.42 9.60 14.87
N PRO A 99 0.55 10.87 15.29
CA PRO A 99 -0.44 11.90 15.02
C PRO A 99 -0.50 12.20 13.51
N ALA A 100 -1.71 12.32 12.96
CA ALA A 100 -1.92 12.67 11.56
C ALA A 100 -1.71 14.16 11.27
N VAL A 101 -1.60 14.99 12.30
CA VAL A 101 -1.25 16.41 12.18
C VAL A 101 -0.20 16.74 13.27
N GLU A 102 0.92 17.30 12.83
CA GLU A 102 1.97 17.81 13.69
C GLU A 102 2.18 19.29 13.40
N PHE A 103 2.01 20.12 14.42
CA PHE A 103 2.29 21.56 14.34
C PHE A 103 3.64 21.89 14.94
N THR A 104 4.28 22.94 14.45
CA THR A 104 5.59 23.40 14.93
C THR A 104 5.61 23.88 16.38
N ASN A 105 4.47 24.26 16.92
CA ASN A 105 4.31 24.62 18.34
C ASN A 105 4.20 23.39 19.27
N GLY A 106 4.40 22.17 18.73
CA GLY A 106 4.31 20.91 19.45
C GLY A 106 2.90 20.33 19.58
N ASN A 107 1.87 21.06 19.14
CA ASN A 107 0.51 20.52 19.13
C ASN A 107 0.41 19.35 18.14
N LYS A 108 -0.35 18.33 18.52
CA LYS A 108 -0.57 17.11 17.74
C LYS A 108 -2.05 16.79 17.68
N LYS A 109 -2.49 16.20 16.56
CA LYS A 109 -3.85 15.70 16.41
C LYS A 109 -3.85 14.31 15.79
N TRP A 110 -4.63 13.40 16.34
CA TRP A 110 -4.71 12.00 15.95
C TRP A 110 -5.96 11.74 15.11
N TYR A 111 -5.79 11.19 13.92
CA TYR A 111 -6.89 10.85 13.03
C TYR A 111 -6.73 9.45 12.46
N ILE A 112 -7.84 8.72 12.39
CA ILE A 112 -7.98 7.46 11.66
C ILE A 112 -9.15 7.62 10.70
N GLU A 113 -8.91 7.49 9.40
CA GLU A 113 -9.91 7.62 8.33
C GLU A 113 -10.76 8.92 8.41
N GLY A 114 -10.12 10.03 8.77
CA GLY A 114 -10.73 11.35 8.87
C GLY A 114 -11.46 11.64 10.18
N LYS A 115 -11.54 10.68 11.09
CA LYS A 115 -12.12 10.88 12.42
C LYS A 115 -11.04 11.27 13.42
N GLU A 116 -11.26 12.38 14.15
CA GLU A 116 -10.38 12.84 15.21
C GLU A 116 -10.59 12.05 16.51
N TYR A 117 -9.49 11.81 17.21
CA TYR A 117 -9.43 11.11 18.50
C TYR A 117 -8.53 11.89 19.45
N THR A 118 -8.74 11.75 20.75
CA THR A 118 -7.68 12.05 21.74
C THR A 118 -6.55 11.02 21.58
N GLU A 119 -5.36 11.30 22.12
CA GLU A 119 -4.23 10.35 22.07
C GLU A 119 -4.58 9.00 22.72
N GLU A 120 -5.30 9.03 23.85
CA GLU A 120 -5.75 7.82 24.54
C GLU A 120 -6.76 7.02 23.71
N GLU A 121 -7.78 7.68 23.17
CA GLU A 121 -8.78 7.05 22.28
C GLU A 121 -8.14 6.49 21.02
N TYR A 122 -7.15 7.21 20.45
CA TYR A 122 -6.39 6.76 19.28
C TYR A 122 -5.62 5.47 19.58
N ASN A 123 -4.88 5.42 20.70
CA ASN A 123 -4.13 4.23 21.11
C ASN A 123 -5.07 3.04 21.37
N ASN A 124 -6.20 3.27 22.03
CA ASN A 124 -7.23 2.24 22.23
C ASN A 124 -7.83 1.76 20.90
N LYS A 125 -8.07 2.70 19.97
CA LYS A 125 -8.59 2.37 18.63
C LYS A 125 -7.58 1.58 17.80
N LEU A 126 -6.30 1.89 17.88
CA LEU A 126 -5.23 1.09 17.25
C LEU A 126 -5.20 -0.32 17.83
N GLN A 127 -5.23 -0.45 19.17
CA GLN A 127 -5.28 -1.77 19.80
C GLN A 127 -6.49 -2.58 19.32
N GLU A 128 -7.67 -1.97 19.18
CA GLU A 128 -8.86 -2.61 18.61
C GLU A 128 -8.66 -3.01 17.14
N LEU A 129 -8.11 -2.10 16.32
CA LEU A 129 -7.92 -2.32 14.88
C LEU A 129 -6.85 -3.37 14.57
N TYR A 130 -5.78 -3.39 15.38
CA TYR A 130 -4.63 -4.29 15.19
C TYR A 130 -4.66 -5.49 16.13
N LYS A 131 -5.73 -5.63 16.93
CA LYS A 131 -5.88 -6.76 17.84
C LYS A 131 -5.99 -8.07 17.06
N ILE A 132 -4.97 -8.88 17.20
CA ILE A 132 -5.02 -10.26 16.75
C ILE A 132 -5.91 -11.03 17.73
N GLU A 133 -7.01 -11.57 17.23
CA GLU A 133 -7.86 -12.49 17.98
C GLU A 133 -7.22 -13.88 17.93
N ILE A 134 -6.92 -14.45 19.09
CA ILE A 134 -6.32 -15.79 19.21
C ILE A 134 -7.40 -16.76 19.65
N LYS A 135 -7.69 -17.77 18.82
CA LYS A 135 -8.59 -18.87 19.15
C LYS A 135 -7.78 -20.14 19.41
N LYS A 136 -7.87 -20.64 20.63
CA LYS A 136 -7.22 -21.88 21.03
C LYS A 136 -8.24 -23.02 21.05
N PHE A 137 -7.92 -24.06 20.30
CA PHE A 137 -8.65 -25.31 20.24
C PHE A 137 -7.77 -26.44 20.83
N GLU A 138 -8.33 -27.62 21.07
CA GLU A 138 -7.60 -28.76 21.60
C GLU A 138 -6.39 -29.17 20.73
N TYR A 139 -6.53 -29.06 19.41
CA TYR A 139 -5.54 -29.54 18.43
C TYR A 139 -4.90 -28.44 17.58
N LYS A 140 -5.28 -27.18 17.76
CA LYS A 140 -4.68 -26.04 17.01
C LYS A 140 -4.88 -24.71 17.70
N THR A 141 -4.04 -23.74 17.34
CA THR A 141 -4.20 -22.30 17.63
C THR A 141 -4.37 -21.55 16.32
N GLU A 142 -5.32 -20.63 16.27
CA GLU A 142 -5.60 -19.80 15.11
C GLU A 142 -5.49 -18.32 15.46
N TYR A 143 -4.91 -17.53 14.54
CA TYR A 143 -4.71 -16.09 14.67
C TYR A 143 -5.54 -15.37 13.63
N TYR A 144 -6.35 -14.42 14.08
CA TYR A 144 -7.27 -13.68 13.24
C TYR A 144 -7.03 -12.18 13.33
N TYR A 145 -7.12 -11.49 12.20
CA TYR A 145 -7.18 -10.05 12.10
C TYR A 145 -8.44 -9.64 11.34
N LYS A 146 -9.29 -8.79 11.94
CA LYS A 146 -10.58 -8.40 11.34
C LYS A 146 -11.43 -9.61 10.88
N GLY A 147 -11.48 -10.66 11.69
CA GLY A 147 -12.26 -11.87 11.41
C GLY A 147 -11.72 -12.78 10.33
N LYS A 148 -10.51 -12.50 9.80
CA LYS A 148 -9.84 -13.33 8.79
C LYS A 148 -8.56 -13.92 9.37
N LEU A 149 -8.24 -15.18 9.02
CA LEU A 149 -6.93 -15.75 9.34
C LEU A 149 -5.82 -14.83 8.83
N HIS A 150 -4.95 -14.40 9.78
CA HIS A 150 -3.87 -13.46 9.48
C HIS A 150 -2.86 -13.44 10.62
N ARG A 151 -1.57 -13.51 10.28
CA ARG A 151 -0.46 -13.24 11.19
C ARG A 151 0.78 -12.87 10.38
N GLU A 152 1.50 -11.83 10.78
CA GLU A 152 2.68 -11.32 10.08
C GLU A 152 3.98 -11.95 10.61
N ASP A 153 4.05 -12.16 11.92
CA ASP A 153 5.25 -12.65 12.63
C ASP A 153 5.33 -14.19 12.75
N GLY A 154 4.44 -14.93 12.06
CA GLY A 154 4.42 -16.39 12.14
C GLY A 154 3.23 -17.03 11.42
N PRO A 155 3.03 -18.34 11.61
CA PRO A 155 1.87 -19.03 11.05
C PRO A 155 0.56 -18.54 11.68
N ALA A 156 -0.48 -18.35 10.85
CA ALA A 156 -1.81 -17.98 11.32
C ALA A 156 -2.59 -19.20 11.86
N ILE A 157 -2.14 -20.43 11.57
CA ILE A 157 -2.62 -21.66 12.20
C ILE A 157 -1.40 -22.48 12.62
N GLU A 158 -1.38 -22.86 13.88
CA GLU A 158 -0.41 -23.78 14.48
C GLU A 158 -1.14 -25.00 14.98
N TYR A 159 -0.86 -26.16 14.40
CA TYR A 159 -1.44 -27.42 14.82
C TYR A 159 -0.58 -28.12 15.89
N ALA A 160 -1.21 -28.91 16.77
CA ALA A 160 -0.55 -29.61 17.84
C ALA A 160 0.42 -30.71 17.37
N ASP A 161 0.23 -31.23 16.16
CA ASP A 161 1.10 -32.19 15.49
C ASP A 161 2.32 -31.56 14.81
N GLY A 162 2.40 -30.22 14.83
CA GLY A 162 3.52 -29.45 14.30
C GLY A 162 3.27 -28.84 12.92
N ASP A 163 2.13 -29.07 12.28
CA ASP A 163 1.77 -28.42 11.03
C ASP A 163 1.64 -26.89 11.23
N LYS A 164 2.07 -26.13 10.25
CA LYS A 164 2.07 -24.66 10.29
C LYS A 164 1.56 -24.06 8.97
N TRP A 165 0.58 -23.17 9.09
CA TRP A 165 -0.05 -22.57 7.92
C TRP A 165 -0.04 -21.05 8.03
N TRP A 166 0.51 -20.37 7.03
CA TRP A 166 0.60 -18.91 6.93
C TRP A 166 -0.54 -18.35 6.11
N TYR A 167 -1.18 -17.33 6.66
CA TYR A 167 -2.27 -16.60 6.01
C TYR A 167 -2.08 -15.11 6.17
N GLN A 168 -2.40 -14.36 5.10
CA GLN A 168 -2.62 -12.92 5.11
C GLN A 168 -4.01 -12.61 4.58
N ASN A 169 -4.81 -11.83 5.34
CA ASN A 169 -6.17 -11.43 4.98
C ASN A 169 -7.08 -12.59 4.55
N GLY A 170 -6.96 -13.75 5.20
CA GLY A 170 -7.75 -14.96 4.93
C GLY A 170 -7.28 -15.81 3.76
N LYS A 171 -6.16 -15.45 3.12
CA LYS A 171 -5.58 -16.22 1.99
C LYS A 171 -4.24 -16.82 2.42
N ARG A 172 -3.96 -18.05 1.99
CA ARG A 172 -2.62 -18.64 2.16
C ARG A 172 -1.59 -17.76 1.48
N HIS A 173 -0.60 -17.31 2.25
CA HIS A 173 0.41 -16.37 1.76
C HIS A 173 1.64 -16.39 2.64
N ARG A 174 2.82 -16.48 2.03
CA ARG A 174 4.13 -16.25 2.67
C ARG A 174 5.15 -15.89 1.61
N GLU A 175 5.98 -14.87 1.87
CA GLU A 175 6.98 -14.38 0.91
C GLU A 175 8.34 -15.06 1.09
N ASP A 176 8.72 -15.31 2.34
CA ASP A 176 10.05 -15.81 2.74
C ASP A 176 10.12 -17.33 2.90
N GLY A 177 9.10 -18.09 2.45
CA GLY A 177 9.07 -19.53 2.60
C GLY A 177 7.76 -20.19 2.17
N PRO A 178 7.59 -21.49 2.48
CA PRO A 178 6.33 -22.19 2.24
C PRO A 178 5.21 -21.63 3.12
N ALA A 179 4.03 -21.42 2.53
CA ALA A 179 2.85 -20.99 3.27
C ALA A 179 2.15 -22.15 4.01
N ILE A 180 2.53 -23.38 3.72
CA ILE A 180 2.17 -24.57 4.48
C ILE A 180 3.42 -25.39 4.70
N GLU A 181 3.71 -25.67 5.97
CA GLU A 181 4.71 -26.61 6.43
C GLU A 181 4.01 -27.74 7.19
N TRP A 182 4.09 -28.94 6.66
CA TRP A 182 3.58 -30.13 7.31
C TRP A 182 4.64 -30.73 8.24
N SER A 183 4.20 -31.28 9.33
CA SER A 183 5.08 -31.94 10.32
C SER A 183 5.86 -33.14 9.75
N ASP A 184 5.32 -33.73 8.68
CA ASP A 184 5.97 -34.82 7.94
C ASP A 184 7.05 -34.33 6.95
N GLY A 185 7.25 -33.01 6.83
CA GLY A 185 8.26 -32.37 6.00
C GLY A 185 7.79 -31.94 4.60
N ASN A 186 6.54 -32.17 4.22
CA ASN A 186 5.97 -31.62 3.00
C ASN A 186 5.91 -30.09 3.07
N LYS A 187 6.06 -29.39 1.93
CA LYS A 187 6.10 -27.92 1.87
C LYS A 187 5.37 -27.39 0.65
N TRP A 188 4.48 -26.41 0.88
CA TRP A 188 3.69 -25.82 -0.19
C TRP A 188 3.77 -24.29 -0.15
N TRP A 189 4.14 -23.68 -1.29
CA TRP A 189 4.28 -22.23 -1.46
C TRP A 189 3.02 -21.63 -2.06
N TYR A 190 2.53 -20.59 -1.42
CA TYR A 190 1.36 -19.83 -1.87
C TYR A 190 1.63 -18.34 -1.81
N GLN A 191 1.13 -17.60 -2.81
CA GLN A 191 0.94 -16.16 -2.77
C GLN A 191 -0.51 -15.83 -3.09
N ASN A 192 -1.15 -15.00 -2.23
CA ASN A 192 -2.53 -14.57 -2.39
C ASN A 192 -3.56 -15.71 -2.62
N GLY A 193 -3.33 -16.87 -1.98
CA GLY A 193 -4.20 -18.05 -2.04
C GLY A 193 -3.97 -18.96 -3.24
N LYS A 194 -2.98 -18.69 -4.10
CA LYS A 194 -2.63 -19.51 -5.26
C LYS A 194 -1.26 -20.14 -5.05
N TYR A 195 -1.07 -21.37 -5.54
CA TYR A 195 0.27 -21.96 -5.62
C TYR A 195 1.19 -21.05 -6.42
N HIS A 196 2.30 -20.65 -5.81
CA HIS A 196 3.25 -19.75 -6.45
C HIS A 196 4.63 -19.87 -5.84
N ARG A 197 5.65 -20.05 -6.69
CA ARG A 197 7.07 -19.90 -6.34
C ARG A 197 7.87 -19.59 -7.59
N GLU A 198 8.78 -18.61 -7.52
CA GLU A 198 9.58 -18.16 -8.67
C GLU A 198 10.91 -18.95 -8.79
N ASP A 199 11.52 -19.27 -7.66
CA ASP A 199 12.86 -19.86 -7.57
C ASP A 199 12.88 -21.39 -7.39
N GLY A 200 11.71 -22.05 -7.53
CA GLY A 200 11.63 -23.50 -7.32
C GLY A 200 10.22 -24.08 -7.47
N PRO A 201 10.04 -25.35 -7.10
CA PRO A 201 8.73 -25.97 -7.08
C PRO A 201 7.84 -25.34 -5.99
N ALA A 202 6.58 -25.06 -6.32
CA ALA A 202 5.60 -24.55 -5.37
C ALA A 202 5.01 -25.65 -4.46
N ILE A 203 5.27 -26.92 -4.80
CA ILE A 203 4.92 -28.08 -3.98
C ILE A 203 6.15 -28.99 -3.90
N GLU A 204 6.59 -29.28 -2.69
CA GLU A 204 7.66 -30.24 -2.42
C GLU A 204 7.14 -31.31 -1.45
N HIS A 205 7.18 -32.56 -1.87
CA HIS A 205 6.90 -33.70 -1.01
C HIS A 205 8.17 -34.38 -0.51
N VAL A 206 8.13 -34.88 0.71
CA VAL A 206 9.24 -35.58 1.35
C VAL A 206 9.69 -36.83 0.56
N ASN A 207 8.79 -37.42 -0.23
CA ASN A 207 9.12 -38.55 -1.12
C ASN A 207 9.85 -38.13 -2.40
N GLY A 208 10.17 -36.83 -2.55
CA GLY A 208 10.90 -36.26 -3.70
C GLY A 208 10.03 -35.76 -4.84
N ASN A 209 8.72 -35.95 -4.79
CA ASN A 209 7.83 -35.40 -5.81
C ASN A 209 7.75 -33.87 -5.71
N LYS A 210 7.82 -33.20 -6.88
CA LYS A 210 7.85 -31.73 -6.98
C LYS A 210 6.96 -31.23 -8.10
N TRP A 211 6.22 -30.13 -7.83
CA TRP A 211 5.40 -29.46 -8.86
C TRP A 211 5.66 -27.96 -8.86
N TRP A 212 5.78 -27.39 -10.05
CA TRP A 212 6.03 -25.98 -10.30
C TRP A 212 4.73 -25.26 -10.65
N PHE A 213 4.45 -24.18 -9.96
CA PHE A 213 3.29 -23.32 -10.21
C PHE A 213 3.69 -21.84 -10.09
N GLN A 214 3.12 -21.02 -11.00
CA GLN A 214 3.09 -19.57 -10.88
C GLN A 214 1.64 -19.09 -11.01
N ASN A 215 1.18 -18.27 -10.05
CA ASN A 215 -0.18 -17.74 -10.00
C ASN A 215 -1.30 -18.79 -10.10
N GLY A 216 -1.03 -20.01 -9.63
CA GLY A 216 -1.98 -21.13 -9.65
C GLY A 216 -1.94 -21.99 -10.92
N GLU A 217 -1.13 -21.62 -11.91
CA GLU A 217 -0.97 -22.38 -13.15
C GLU A 217 0.33 -23.19 -13.11
N ARG A 218 0.30 -24.40 -13.67
CA ARG A 218 1.53 -25.20 -13.81
C ARG A 218 2.53 -24.48 -14.68
N HIS A 219 3.70 -24.26 -14.15
CA HIS A 219 4.76 -23.51 -14.82
C HIS A 219 6.14 -24.04 -14.41
N ARG A 220 7.02 -24.26 -15.41
CA ARG A 220 8.43 -24.56 -15.17
C ARG A 220 9.26 -23.95 -16.30
N VAL A 221 10.34 -23.27 -15.94
CA VAL A 221 11.22 -22.57 -16.89
C VAL A 221 12.07 -23.57 -17.70
N ASP A 222 12.55 -24.66 -17.04
CA ASP A 222 13.55 -25.58 -17.60
C ASP A 222 13.05 -27.02 -17.76
N GLY A 223 11.83 -27.23 -18.27
CA GLY A 223 11.32 -28.56 -18.53
C GLY A 223 9.80 -28.74 -18.27
N PRO A 224 9.28 -29.96 -18.29
CA PRO A 224 7.88 -30.21 -18.01
C PRO A 224 7.51 -29.87 -16.57
N ALA A 225 6.34 -29.22 -16.41
CA ALA A 225 5.79 -28.78 -15.14
C ALA A 225 5.13 -29.90 -14.34
#